data_d64841b7571d7452e5a2d1cdd8521e1b
#
_entry.id   d64841b7571d7452e5a2d1cdd8521e1b
#
_cell.length_a   1.000
_cell.length_b   1.000
_cell.length_c   1.000
_cell.angle_alpha   90.00
_cell.angle_beta   90.00
_cell.angle_gamma   90.00
#
_symmetry.space_group_name_H-M   'P 1'
#
loop_
_entity.id
_entity.type
_entity.pdbx_description
1 polymer ?
#
loop_
_entity_poly.entity_id
_entity_poly.type
_entity_poly.pdbx_seq_one_letter_code
_entity_poly.pdbx_strand_id
1 'polypeptide(L)'
;MPETILLNHEEIQQKISRMAFEILERNIDSKSIVFVGIGSNGSALANLLVSEIKLHTQQTISLGSIQLNNEKPNEAPTFELPKESLKNASVVLVDDVMNSGKTFMWACAHLIQYPIKHLSTAVLVERKHRTFPIKADIVGLKLSTTLQEHVTVQLKDHVHVVTMK
;
A
#
# COMPACT_ATOMS: atom_id res chain seq x y z
N MET A 1 -23.70 -5.90 14.39
CA MET A 1 -24.03 -6.46 13.08
C MET A 1 -23.14 -7.68 12.81
N PRO A 2 -23.64 -8.66 12.09
CA PRO A 2 -22.77 -9.79 11.73
C PRO A 2 -21.63 -9.30 10.85
N GLU A 3 -20.47 -9.86 11.06
CA GLU A 3 -19.28 -9.60 10.25
C GLU A 3 -19.40 -10.35 8.91
N THR A 4 -19.20 -9.64 7.82
CA THR A 4 -19.27 -10.20 6.47
C THR A 4 -17.86 -10.35 5.91
N ILE A 5 -17.51 -11.53 5.43
CA ILE A 5 -16.24 -11.77 4.74
C ILE A 5 -16.37 -11.19 3.33
N LEU A 6 -15.51 -10.24 2.99
CA LEU A 6 -15.43 -9.63 1.66
C LEU A 6 -14.42 -10.36 0.77
N LEU A 7 -13.27 -10.74 1.34
CA LEU A 7 -12.24 -11.52 0.66
C LEU A 7 -11.70 -12.59 1.62
N ASN A 8 -11.65 -13.81 1.16
CA ASN A 8 -10.98 -14.90 1.85
C ASN A 8 -9.48 -14.95 1.48
N HIS A 9 -8.73 -15.84 2.09
CA HIS A 9 -7.29 -15.99 1.88
C HIS A 9 -6.92 -16.19 0.41
N GLU A 10 -7.59 -17.09 -0.27
CA GLU A 10 -7.32 -17.43 -1.67
C GLU A 10 -7.60 -16.25 -2.62
N GLU A 11 -8.71 -15.55 -2.40
CA GLU A 11 -9.06 -14.35 -3.14
C GLU A 11 -8.05 -13.22 -2.93
N ILE A 12 -7.55 -13.05 -1.69
CA ILE A 12 -6.49 -12.08 -1.40
C ILE A 12 -5.20 -12.44 -2.13
N GLN A 13 -4.80 -13.69 -2.14
CA GLN A 13 -3.62 -14.13 -2.89
C GLN A 13 -3.74 -13.84 -4.39
N GLN A 14 -4.90 -14.06 -4.98
CA GLN A 14 -5.18 -13.72 -6.37
C GLN A 14 -5.07 -12.20 -6.61
N LYS A 15 -5.59 -11.38 -5.69
CA LYS A 15 -5.45 -9.91 -5.76
C LYS A 15 -4.00 -9.48 -5.68
N ILE A 16 -3.22 -10.05 -4.77
CA ILE A 16 -1.79 -9.74 -4.60
C ILE A 16 -1.01 -10.09 -5.87
N SER A 17 -1.26 -11.25 -6.46
CA SER A 17 -0.61 -11.65 -7.72
C SER A 17 -0.92 -10.67 -8.85
N ARG A 18 -2.18 -10.30 -9.04
CA ARG A 18 -2.58 -9.31 -10.04
C ARG A 18 -1.96 -7.93 -9.80
N MET A 19 -2.01 -7.46 -8.55
CA MET A 19 -1.42 -6.18 -8.17
C MET A 19 0.10 -6.16 -8.41
N ALA A 20 0.78 -7.25 -8.11
CA ALA A 20 2.21 -7.41 -8.35
C ALA A 20 2.56 -7.25 -9.85
N PHE A 21 1.81 -7.89 -10.73
CA PHE A 21 2.01 -7.74 -12.17
C PHE A 21 1.69 -6.32 -12.66
N GLU A 22 0.65 -5.68 -12.15
CA GLU A 22 0.37 -4.26 -12.46
C GLU A 22 1.52 -3.35 -12.06
N ILE A 23 2.11 -3.59 -10.89
CA ILE A 23 3.25 -2.80 -10.40
C ILE A 23 4.47 -3.01 -11.33
N LEU A 24 4.77 -4.23 -11.70
CA LEU A 24 5.88 -4.53 -12.63
C LEU A 24 5.66 -3.88 -13.99
N GLU A 25 4.47 -3.98 -14.54
CA GLU A 25 4.12 -3.40 -15.83
C GLU A 25 4.29 -1.87 -15.85
N ARG A 26 3.85 -1.20 -14.78
CA ARG A 26 4.00 0.25 -14.63
C ARG A 26 5.46 0.70 -14.42
N ASN A 27 6.33 -0.19 -13.98
CA ASN A 27 7.71 0.10 -13.63
C ASN A 27 8.72 -0.65 -14.50
N ILE A 28 8.33 -1.07 -15.68
CA ILE A 28 9.16 -1.91 -16.57
C ILE A 28 10.50 -1.26 -16.93
N ASP A 29 10.55 0.06 -17.05
CA ASP A 29 11.76 0.83 -17.38
C ASP A 29 12.56 1.27 -16.14
N SER A 30 12.14 0.87 -14.95
CA SER A 30 12.81 1.22 -13.70
C SER A 30 13.89 0.21 -13.35
N LYS A 31 15.07 0.68 -12.96
CA LYS A 31 16.15 -0.20 -12.46
C LYS A 31 15.89 -0.69 -11.05
N SER A 32 15.22 0.13 -10.24
CA SER A 32 14.90 -0.18 -8.85
C SER A 32 13.48 0.24 -8.50
N ILE A 33 12.80 -0.59 -7.72
CA ILE A 33 11.48 -0.31 -7.15
C ILE A 33 11.60 -0.37 -5.64
N VAL A 34 11.15 0.68 -4.98
CA VAL A 34 11.16 0.78 -3.51
C VAL A 34 9.72 0.73 -3.02
N PHE A 35 9.42 -0.27 -2.22
CA PHE A 35 8.13 -0.40 -1.55
C PHE A 35 8.20 0.25 -0.19
N VAL A 36 7.23 1.10 0.12
CA VAL A 36 7.10 1.77 1.42
C VAL A 36 5.73 1.44 1.99
N GLY A 37 5.68 0.61 3.00
CA GLY A 37 4.44 0.27 3.72
C GLY A 37 4.09 1.33 4.76
N ILE A 38 2.83 1.74 4.80
CA ILE A 38 2.31 2.64 5.82
C ILE A 38 1.86 1.81 7.03
N GLY A 39 2.50 2.03 8.17
CA GLY A 39 2.17 1.30 9.40
C GLY A 39 2.40 -0.21 9.30
N SER A 40 1.88 -0.95 10.26
CA SER A 40 2.05 -2.41 10.33
C SER A 40 1.29 -3.14 9.23
N ASN A 41 0.05 -2.76 8.96
CA ASN A 41 -0.78 -3.40 7.94
C ASN A 41 -0.28 -3.11 6.51
N GLY A 42 0.08 -1.86 6.24
CA GLY A 42 0.67 -1.48 4.97
C GLY A 42 2.01 -2.20 4.72
N SER A 43 2.82 -2.34 5.75
CA SER A 43 4.07 -3.10 5.69
C SER A 43 3.84 -4.59 5.45
N ALA A 44 2.81 -5.19 6.07
CA ALA A 44 2.44 -6.58 5.82
C ALA A 44 2.04 -6.81 4.35
N LEU A 45 1.21 -5.94 3.79
CA LEU A 45 0.83 -6.01 2.38
C LEU A 45 2.04 -5.79 1.46
N ALA A 46 2.89 -4.82 1.78
CA ALA A 46 4.10 -4.56 1.02
C ALA A 46 5.05 -5.78 0.99
N ASN A 47 5.21 -6.47 2.11
CA ASN A 47 5.96 -7.73 2.17
C ASN A 47 5.40 -8.80 1.23
N LEU A 48 4.08 -8.98 1.21
CA LEU A 48 3.42 -9.95 0.34
C LEU A 48 3.61 -9.61 -1.14
N LEU A 49 3.46 -8.33 -1.50
CA LEU A 49 3.69 -7.84 -2.86
C LEU A 49 5.15 -8.03 -3.29
N VAL A 50 6.10 -7.71 -2.43
CA VAL A 50 7.54 -7.87 -2.71
C VAL A 50 7.90 -9.34 -2.90
N SER A 51 7.37 -10.24 -2.07
CA SER A 51 7.60 -11.68 -2.19
C SER A 51 7.11 -12.21 -3.53
N GLU A 52 5.94 -11.77 -3.98
CA GLU A 52 5.40 -12.15 -5.28
C GLU A 52 6.21 -11.57 -6.44
N ILE A 53 6.55 -10.29 -6.37
CA ILE A 53 7.29 -9.57 -7.43
C ILE A 53 8.68 -10.16 -7.65
N LYS A 54 9.39 -10.53 -6.60
CA LYS A 54 10.75 -11.10 -6.70
C LYS A 54 10.82 -12.38 -7.52
N LEU A 55 9.69 -13.09 -7.67
CA LEU A 55 9.62 -14.28 -8.51
C LEU A 55 9.63 -13.95 -10.02
N HIS A 56 9.36 -12.70 -10.40
CA HIS A 56 9.06 -12.30 -11.77
C HIS A 56 9.96 -11.21 -12.33
N THR A 57 10.94 -10.72 -11.58
CA THR A 57 11.80 -9.62 -12.02
C THR A 57 13.26 -9.77 -11.60
N GLN A 58 14.15 -9.14 -12.37
CA GLN A 58 15.56 -8.96 -12.04
C GLN A 58 15.86 -7.54 -11.53
N GLN A 59 14.87 -6.69 -11.44
CA GLN A 59 15.02 -5.34 -10.90
C GLN A 59 15.42 -5.39 -9.42
N THR A 60 16.12 -4.36 -8.96
CA THR A 60 16.45 -4.21 -7.53
C THR A 60 15.19 -3.83 -6.77
N ILE A 61 14.77 -4.66 -5.83
CA ILE A 61 13.59 -4.43 -4.99
C ILE A 61 14.04 -4.14 -3.57
N SER A 62 13.61 -3.00 -3.04
CA SER A 62 13.82 -2.60 -1.64
C SER A 62 12.48 -2.43 -0.93
N LEU A 63 12.48 -2.68 0.37
CA LEU A 63 11.30 -2.61 1.21
C LEU A 63 11.61 -1.76 2.44
N GLY A 64 10.74 -0.81 2.72
CA GLY A 64 10.79 0.02 3.91
C GLY A 64 9.40 0.32 4.45
N SER A 65 9.35 1.11 5.50
CA SER A 65 8.09 1.51 6.13
C SER A 65 8.10 2.97 6.54
N ILE A 66 6.91 3.53 6.64
CA ILE A 66 6.67 4.87 7.17
C ILE A 66 5.60 4.78 8.26
N GLN A 67 5.90 5.37 9.43
CA GLN A 67 4.96 5.50 10.54
C GLN A 67 4.55 6.96 10.66
N LEU A 68 3.26 7.21 10.54
CA LEU A 68 2.67 8.53 10.68
C LEU A 68 2.01 8.66 12.06
N ASN A 69 2.24 9.79 12.72
CA ASN A 69 1.55 10.10 13.96
C ASN A 69 0.21 10.77 13.66
N ASN A 70 -0.87 10.01 13.71
CA ASN A 70 -2.21 10.52 13.42
C ASN A 70 -2.70 11.56 14.43
N GLU A 71 -2.19 11.53 15.66
CA GLU A 71 -2.53 12.52 16.70
C GLU A 71 -1.77 13.83 16.51
N LYS A 72 -0.57 13.75 15.96
CA LYS A 72 0.31 14.89 15.72
C LYS A 72 0.87 14.87 14.29
N PRO A 73 0.05 15.18 13.31
CA PRO A 73 0.43 15.10 11.90
C PRO A 73 1.56 16.06 11.50
N ASN A 74 1.85 17.06 12.34
CA ASN A 74 2.96 18.01 12.13
C ASN A 74 4.32 17.44 12.56
N GLU A 75 4.36 16.34 13.31
CA GLU A 75 5.60 15.68 13.65
C GLU A 75 6.13 14.90 12.44
N ALA A 76 7.46 14.89 12.28
CA ALA A 76 8.09 14.14 11.22
C ALA A 76 7.77 12.64 11.37
N PRO A 77 7.37 11.96 10.29
CA PRO A 77 7.11 10.53 10.35
C PRO A 77 8.41 9.75 10.61
N THR A 78 8.28 8.61 11.27
CA THR A 78 9.38 7.65 11.38
C THR A 78 9.51 6.88 10.07
N PHE A 79 10.72 6.83 9.53
CA PHE A 79 11.00 6.24 8.24
C PHE A 79 12.12 5.20 8.35
N GLU A 80 11.82 3.96 8.00
CA GLU A 80 12.73 2.82 8.10
C GLU A 80 13.15 2.34 6.69
N LEU A 81 14.00 3.12 6.05
CA LEU A 81 14.67 2.78 4.80
C LEU A 81 15.88 3.71 4.64
N PRO A 82 17.03 3.22 4.16
CA PRO A 82 18.12 4.11 3.78
C PRO A 82 17.66 5.12 2.74
N LYS A 83 17.83 6.41 3.03
CA LYS A 83 17.37 7.52 2.17
C LYS A 83 18.00 7.46 0.77
N GLU A 84 19.21 6.92 0.69
CA GLU A 84 19.93 6.71 -0.59
C GLU A 84 19.20 5.78 -1.54
N SER A 85 18.42 4.82 -1.02
CA SER A 85 17.61 3.90 -1.83
C SER A 85 16.51 4.61 -2.61
N LEU A 86 16.13 5.82 -2.20
CA LEU A 86 15.08 6.61 -2.86
C LEU A 86 15.58 7.39 -4.08
N LYS A 87 16.90 7.59 -4.20
CA LYS A 87 17.47 8.37 -5.30
C LYS A 87 17.19 7.70 -6.65
N ASN A 88 16.49 8.42 -7.51
CA ASN A 88 16.05 7.96 -8.84
C ASN A 88 15.23 6.65 -8.83
N ALA A 89 14.67 6.26 -7.68
CA ALA A 89 13.85 5.07 -7.55
C ALA A 89 12.40 5.32 -7.99
N SER A 90 11.74 4.27 -8.46
CA SER A 90 10.30 4.21 -8.52
C SER A 90 9.79 3.73 -7.17
N VAL A 91 8.99 4.56 -6.51
CA VAL A 91 8.46 4.27 -5.17
C VAL A 91 7.01 3.84 -5.28
N VAL A 92 6.68 2.75 -4.60
CA VAL A 92 5.30 2.26 -4.43
C VAL A 92 4.94 2.39 -2.96
N LEU A 93 4.04 3.31 -2.66
CA LEU A 93 3.50 3.51 -1.32
C LEU A 93 2.31 2.59 -1.11
N VAL A 94 2.34 1.79 -0.05
CA VAL A 94 1.41 0.68 0.17
C VAL A 94 0.68 0.82 1.50
N ASP A 95 -0.64 0.65 1.48
CA ASP A 95 -1.46 0.49 2.68
C ASP A 95 -2.55 -0.58 2.44
N ASP A 96 -3.18 -1.04 3.52
CA ASP A 96 -4.21 -2.05 3.44
C ASP A 96 -5.56 -1.49 2.98
N VAL A 97 -6.01 -0.39 3.56
CA VAL A 97 -7.30 0.26 3.26
C VAL A 97 -7.13 1.76 3.03
N MET A 98 -7.65 2.27 1.94
CA MET A 98 -7.80 3.69 1.71
C MET A 98 -9.23 4.13 2.01
N ASN A 99 -9.40 4.96 3.03
CA ASN A 99 -10.66 5.59 3.40
C ASN A 99 -10.75 7.02 2.83
N SER A 100 -10.39 8.02 3.63
CA SER A 100 -10.44 9.43 3.22
C SER A 100 -9.31 9.82 2.24
N GLY A 101 -8.22 9.10 2.22
CA GLY A 101 -7.00 9.42 1.48
C GLY A 101 -6.00 10.29 2.26
N LYS A 102 -6.35 10.76 3.46
CA LYS A 102 -5.53 11.67 4.26
C LYS A 102 -4.15 11.09 4.61
N THR A 103 -4.11 9.84 5.05
CA THR A 103 -2.87 9.13 5.39
C THR A 103 -1.93 9.01 4.20
N PHE A 104 -2.46 8.67 3.02
CA PHE A 104 -1.69 8.63 1.78
C PHE A 104 -1.15 10.00 1.39
N MET A 105 -1.95 11.07 1.53
CA MET A 105 -1.49 12.43 1.24
C MET A 105 -0.31 12.85 2.12
N TRP A 106 -0.35 12.55 3.41
CA TRP A 106 0.76 12.84 4.32
C TRP A 106 2.01 12.05 3.97
N ALA A 107 1.87 10.75 3.71
CA ALA A 107 2.99 9.91 3.31
C ALA A 107 3.60 10.35 1.98
N CYS A 108 2.78 10.68 1.00
CA CYS A 108 3.23 11.24 -0.27
C CYS A 108 3.99 12.56 -0.09
N ALA A 109 3.44 13.48 0.72
CA ALA A 109 4.08 14.77 1.01
C ALA A 109 5.47 14.61 1.64
N HIS A 110 5.67 13.58 2.45
CA HIS A 110 6.97 13.25 3.00
C HIS A 110 7.91 12.67 1.95
N LEU A 111 7.45 11.71 1.16
CA LEU A 111 8.27 11.01 0.17
C LEU A 111 8.71 11.90 -0.99
N ILE A 112 7.90 12.86 -1.43
CA ILE A 112 8.26 13.76 -2.53
C ILE A 112 9.37 14.77 -2.18
N GLN A 113 9.78 14.85 -0.91
CA GLN A 113 10.95 15.63 -0.51
C GLN A 113 12.27 14.97 -0.89
N TYR A 114 12.25 13.68 -1.23
CA TYR A 114 13.41 12.94 -1.70
C TYR A 114 13.48 12.94 -3.24
N PRO A 115 14.68 12.77 -3.82
CA PRO A 115 14.87 12.78 -5.27
C PRO A 115 14.43 11.47 -5.94
N ILE A 116 13.18 11.10 -5.73
CA ILE A 116 12.55 9.93 -6.36
C ILE A 116 12.24 10.21 -7.83
N LYS A 117 12.22 9.16 -8.64
CA LYS A 117 11.88 9.25 -10.07
C LYS A 117 10.37 9.23 -10.28
N HIS A 118 9.68 8.38 -9.54
CA HIS A 118 8.25 8.13 -9.69
C HIS A 118 7.65 7.71 -8.36
N LEU A 119 6.41 8.10 -8.11
CA LEU A 119 5.64 7.69 -6.94
C LEU A 119 4.28 7.18 -7.39
N SER A 120 3.95 5.97 -7.00
CA SER A 120 2.63 5.37 -7.17
C SER A 120 2.10 4.84 -5.85
N THR A 121 0.81 4.58 -5.80
CA THR A 121 0.12 4.11 -4.60
C THR A 121 -0.58 2.78 -4.86
N ALA A 122 -0.51 1.87 -3.90
CA ALA A 122 -1.17 0.57 -3.96
C ALA A 122 -1.93 0.30 -2.66
N VAL A 123 -3.14 -0.21 -2.78
CA VAL A 123 -4.01 -0.52 -1.65
C VAL A 123 -4.81 -1.79 -1.91
N LEU A 124 -5.00 -2.62 -0.89
CA LEU A 124 -5.81 -3.83 -1.03
C LEU A 124 -7.29 -3.49 -1.21
N VAL A 125 -7.79 -2.55 -0.39
CA VAL A 125 -9.18 -2.11 -0.44
C VAL A 125 -9.26 -0.59 -0.53
N GLU A 126 -9.91 -0.10 -1.57
CA GLU A 126 -10.25 1.32 -1.72
C GLU A 126 -11.73 1.54 -1.47
N ARG A 127 -12.07 2.34 -0.47
CA ARG A 127 -13.45 2.75 -0.19
C ARG A 127 -13.76 4.06 -0.92
N LYS A 128 -14.99 4.20 -1.41
CA LYS A 128 -15.42 5.41 -2.12
C LYS A 128 -15.80 6.59 -1.20
N HIS A 129 -15.09 6.75 -0.07
CA HIS A 129 -15.33 7.83 0.90
C HIS A 129 -14.20 8.85 0.95
N ARG A 130 -13.60 9.08 -0.18
CA ARG A 130 -12.48 9.99 -0.32
C ARG A 130 -12.89 11.44 -0.04
N THR A 131 -12.17 12.09 0.88
CA THR A 131 -12.31 13.51 1.19
C THR A 131 -11.06 14.32 0.83
N PHE A 132 -9.97 13.66 0.46
CA PHE A 132 -8.72 14.25 -0.01
C PHE A 132 -8.48 13.91 -1.48
N PRO A 133 -7.82 14.79 -2.26
CA PRO A 133 -7.66 14.65 -3.71
C PRO A 133 -6.56 13.64 -4.07
N ILE A 134 -6.69 12.43 -3.62
CA ILE A 134 -5.79 11.31 -3.96
C ILE A 134 -6.60 10.07 -4.31
N LYS A 135 -6.12 9.34 -5.29
CA LYS A 135 -6.67 8.08 -5.74
C LYS A 135 -5.55 7.05 -5.79
N ALA A 136 -5.81 5.82 -5.35
CA ALA A 136 -4.83 4.76 -5.49
C ALA A 136 -4.68 4.34 -6.95
N ASP A 137 -3.42 4.12 -7.36
CA ASP A 137 -3.09 3.69 -8.72
C ASP A 137 -3.38 2.21 -8.92
N ILE A 138 -3.05 1.40 -7.92
CA ILE A 138 -3.21 -0.05 -7.94
C ILE A 138 -4.12 -0.45 -6.77
N VAL A 139 -5.24 -1.08 -7.09
CA VAL A 139 -6.30 -1.41 -6.13
C VAL A 139 -6.67 -2.88 -6.23
N GLY A 140 -6.69 -3.59 -5.10
CA GLY A 140 -7.17 -4.96 -5.03
C GLY A 140 -8.69 -5.05 -5.19
N LEU A 141 -9.42 -4.34 -4.34
CA LEU A 141 -10.89 -4.30 -4.35
C LEU A 141 -11.41 -2.88 -4.12
N LYS A 142 -12.31 -2.42 -4.97
CA LYS A 142 -13.04 -1.16 -4.78
C LYS A 142 -14.39 -1.43 -4.14
N LEU A 143 -14.68 -0.74 -3.03
CA LEU A 143 -15.92 -0.88 -2.30
C LEU A 143 -16.72 0.42 -2.26
N SER A 144 -18.01 0.30 -2.53
CA SER A 144 -18.99 1.32 -2.18
C SER A 144 -19.67 0.90 -0.88
N THR A 145 -19.22 1.48 0.23
CA THR A 145 -19.76 1.21 1.57
C THR A 145 -20.43 2.45 2.14
N THR A 146 -21.24 2.28 3.18
CA THR A 146 -21.75 3.42 3.96
C THR A 146 -20.66 3.93 4.92
N LEU A 147 -20.84 5.15 5.46
CA LEU A 147 -19.91 5.72 6.44
C LEU A 147 -19.89 4.94 7.76
N GLN A 148 -20.94 4.19 8.05
CA GLN A 148 -21.08 3.41 9.28
C GLN A 148 -20.40 2.03 9.22
N GLU A 149 -20.14 1.54 8.01
CA GLU A 149 -19.48 0.25 7.82
C GLU A 149 -17.97 0.39 7.99
N HIS A 150 -17.36 -0.55 8.70
CA HIS A 150 -15.92 -0.63 8.91
C HIS A 150 -15.33 -1.82 8.17
N VAL A 151 -14.28 -1.56 7.40
CA VAL A 151 -13.52 -2.60 6.73
C VAL A 151 -12.27 -2.91 7.55
N THR A 152 -12.06 -4.17 7.86
CA THR A 152 -10.89 -4.67 8.57
C THR A 152 -10.11 -5.63 7.69
N VAL A 153 -8.81 -5.41 7.59
CA VAL A 153 -7.88 -6.29 6.87
C VAL A 153 -6.99 -6.98 7.87
N GLN A 154 -6.94 -8.30 7.82
CA GLN A 154 -6.04 -9.14 8.61
C GLN A 154 -5.11 -9.90 7.67
N LEU A 155 -3.82 -9.60 7.75
CA LEU A 155 -2.77 -10.23 6.96
C LEU A 155 -1.78 -10.92 7.90
N LYS A 156 -2.20 -12.07 8.46
CA LYS A 156 -1.41 -12.82 9.44
C LYS A 156 -0.95 -14.16 8.87
N ASP A 157 0.30 -14.45 9.11
CA ASP A 157 1.13 -15.63 8.80
C ASP A 157 0.65 -16.58 7.70
N HIS A 158 -0.53 -17.16 7.77
CA HIS A 158 -1.03 -18.12 6.79
C HIS A 158 -2.53 -17.97 6.47
N VAL A 159 -3.20 -17.01 7.10
CA VAL A 159 -4.63 -16.78 6.86
C VAL A 159 -4.88 -15.27 6.70
N HIS A 160 -5.23 -14.88 5.50
CA HIS A 160 -5.60 -13.49 5.18
C HIS A 160 -7.12 -13.39 5.06
N VAL A 161 -7.69 -12.32 5.57
CA VAL A 161 -9.13 -12.07 5.43
C VAL A 161 -9.42 -10.57 5.40
N VAL A 162 -10.39 -10.19 4.59
CA VAL A 162 -11.00 -8.85 4.61
C VAL A 162 -12.44 -9.00 5.04
N THR A 163 -12.81 -8.28 6.07
CA THR A 163 -14.17 -8.30 6.64
C THR A 163 -14.77 -6.91 6.71
N MET A 164 -16.09 -6.87 6.81
CA MET A 164 -16.86 -5.64 6.98
C MET A 164 -17.91 -5.82 8.08
N LYS A 165 -18.06 -4.82 8.94
CA LYS A 165 -19.12 -4.68 9.96
C LYS A 165 -19.90 -3.41 9.76
#